data_749a2b069f7ecf552d7f1410d6150a2b
#
_entry.id   749a2b069f7ecf552d7f1410d6150a2b
#
_cell.length_a   1.000
_cell.length_b   1.000
_cell.length_c   1.000
_cell.angle_alpha   90.00
_cell.angle_beta   90.00
_cell.angle_gamma   90.00
#
_symmetry.space_group_name_H-M   'P 1'
#
loop_
_entity.id
_entity.type
_entity.pdbx_description
1 polymer ?
#
loop_
_entity_poly.entity_id
_entity_poly.type
_entity_poly.pdbx_seq_one_letter_code
_entity_poly.pdbx_strand_id
1 'polypeptide(L)'
;MTSVQVPDIMQRARRMARRLLAGSGSAAVTAYRIDPSAPAAFVAHAMRADGRILVAACPPEGTPLATAPDGVAVDVRLDVTLDAAEPGVRITAATAHLLGSLTWIEGEDRSLTLASSRASACHCAIVGEDPLERVREIASGPGGRLGIITCERVMLHCVSGVSSHDIEEILDIDSADAGAAPSISWSPQEIMGAHEAVSAVGQLGLRAVCEAVREGQLPGWVCSSRPAVGVCPTLWDRTMCVDVDAHGVTLMSITGEEVTTLVVSFAQVLAGAGEVGPALEQLASQALPQRLARP
;
A
#
# COMPACT_ATOMS: atom_id res chain seq x y z
N MET A 1 -27.29 16.96 -12.91
CA MET A 1 -26.80 16.16 -11.77
C MET A 1 -25.83 15.14 -12.35
N THR A 2 -24.54 15.46 -12.33
CA THR A 2 -23.48 14.55 -12.81
C THR A 2 -23.31 13.50 -11.72
N SER A 3 -23.61 12.25 -12.03
CA SER A 3 -23.35 11.10 -11.15
C SER A 3 -21.84 11.08 -10.90
N VAL A 4 -21.41 11.44 -9.70
CA VAL A 4 -20.04 11.24 -9.26
C VAL A 4 -19.86 9.72 -9.19
N GLN A 5 -19.10 9.15 -10.10
CA GLN A 5 -18.78 7.73 -10.12
C GLN A 5 -17.96 7.47 -8.84
N VAL A 6 -18.57 6.79 -7.86
CA VAL A 6 -17.84 6.27 -6.71
C VAL A 6 -16.77 5.33 -7.26
N PRO A 7 -15.47 5.59 -7.02
CA PRO A 7 -14.42 4.70 -7.49
C PRO A 7 -14.73 3.30 -7.01
N ASP A 8 -14.63 2.33 -7.90
CA ASP A 8 -14.86 0.94 -7.57
C ASP A 8 -13.91 0.53 -6.43
N ILE A 9 -14.46 0.14 -5.28
CA ILE A 9 -13.71 -0.29 -4.09
C ILE A 9 -12.71 -1.39 -4.47
N MET A 10 -13.12 -2.29 -5.37
CA MET A 10 -12.28 -3.38 -5.85
C MET A 10 -11.09 -2.87 -6.69
N GLN A 11 -11.30 -1.85 -7.52
CA GLN A 11 -10.22 -1.25 -8.30
C GLN A 11 -9.19 -0.55 -7.38
N ARG A 12 -9.66 0.14 -6.32
CA ARG A 12 -8.77 0.72 -5.30
C ARG A 12 -7.98 -0.37 -4.57
N ALA A 13 -8.62 -1.48 -4.20
CA ALA A 13 -7.96 -2.62 -3.57
C ALA A 13 -6.89 -3.24 -4.50
N ARG A 14 -7.18 -3.41 -5.78
CA ARG A 14 -6.20 -3.90 -6.77
C ARG A 14 -4.99 -2.96 -6.90
N ARG A 15 -5.22 -1.63 -6.98
CA ARG A 15 -4.11 -0.65 -7.00
C ARG A 15 -3.25 -0.75 -5.75
N MET A 16 -3.87 -0.88 -4.57
CA MET A 16 -3.14 -1.09 -3.32
C MET A 16 -2.33 -2.39 -3.34
N ALA A 17 -2.91 -3.51 -3.78
CA ALA A 17 -2.20 -4.78 -3.91
C ALA A 17 -0.99 -4.65 -4.86
N ARG A 18 -1.18 -4.01 -6.03
CA ARG A 18 -0.10 -3.73 -6.96
C ARG A 18 1.03 -2.90 -6.35
N ARG A 19 0.67 -1.83 -5.64
CA ARG A 19 1.64 -0.96 -4.93
C ARG A 19 2.46 -1.75 -3.92
N LEU A 20 1.81 -2.60 -3.12
CA LEU A 20 2.50 -3.47 -2.15
C LEU A 20 3.47 -4.42 -2.85
N LEU A 21 3.01 -5.14 -3.88
CA LEU A 21 3.85 -6.11 -4.58
C LEU A 21 4.99 -5.46 -5.36
N ALA A 22 4.81 -4.23 -5.82
CA ALA A 22 5.83 -3.47 -6.55
C ALA A 22 7.00 -3.00 -5.68
N GLY A 23 6.94 -3.18 -4.35
CA GLY A 23 8.05 -2.90 -3.44
C GLY A 23 7.71 -1.93 -2.30
N SER A 24 6.45 -1.49 -2.17
CA SER A 24 6.06 -0.64 -1.05
C SER A 24 5.89 -1.43 0.23
N GLY A 25 6.25 -0.80 1.36
CA GLY A 25 6.12 -1.41 2.68
C GLY A 25 7.28 -2.33 3.06
N SER A 26 7.10 -3.06 4.15
CA SER A 26 8.05 -4.05 4.66
C SER A 26 7.57 -5.45 4.31
N ALA A 27 8.48 -6.31 3.85
CA ALA A 27 8.16 -7.65 3.43
C ALA A 27 8.92 -8.70 4.24
N ALA A 28 8.27 -9.85 4.47
CA ALA A 28 8.87 -10.99 5.14
C ALA A 28 8.42 -12.30 4.48
N VAL A 29 9.36 -13.26 4.36
CA VAL A 29 9.12 -14.58 3.76
C VAL A 29 9.29 -15.67 4.81
N THR A 30 8.36 -16.61 4.82
CA THR A 30 8.39 -17.79 5.69
C THR A 30 8.23 -19.06 4.86
N ALA A 31 9.13 -20.07 5.07
CA ALA A 31 9.01 -21.40 4.47
C ALA A 31 8.02 -22.26 5.31
N TYR A 32 6.75 -21.91 5.26
CA TYR A 32 5.71 -22.35 6.20
C TYR A 32 5.44 -23.86 6.19
N ARG A 33 5.75 -24.55 5.08
CA ARG A 33 5.56 -26.01 5.00
C ARG A 33 6.74 -26.82 5.55
N ILE A 34 7.95 -26.21 5.56
CA ILE A 34 9.14 -26.89 6.07
C ILE A 34 9.21 -26.72 7.58
N ASP A 35 9.15 -25.50 8.06
CA ASP A 35 9.12 -25.17 9.48
C ASP A 35 8.27 -23.90 9.71
N PRO A 36 6.99 -24.07 10.12
CA PRO A 36 6.11 -22.92 10.41
C PRO A 36 6.58 -22.07 11.60
N SER A 37 7.47 -22.61 12.46
CA SER A 37 8.01 -21.89 13.62
C SER A 37 9.32 -21.16 13.32
N ALA A 38 9.92 -21.39 12.15
CA ALA A 38 11.14 -20.69 11.76
C ALA A 38 10.89 -19.17 11.67
N PRO A 39 11.86 -18.35 12.09
CA PRO A 39 11.74 -16.92 11.97
C PRO A 39 11.59 -16.52 10.50
N ALA A 40 10.69 -15.57 10.24
CA ALA A 40 10.53 -14.99 8.92
C ALA A 40 11.81 -14.24 8.51
N ALA A 41 12.23 -14.38 7.28
CA ALA A 41 13.31 -13.58 6.71
C ALA A 41 12.74 -12.28 6.17
N PHE A 42 13.26 -11.13 6.63
CA PHE A 42 12.95 -9.85 6.00
C PHE A 42 13.59 -9.80 4.61
N VAL A 43 12.83 -9.29 3.65
CA VAL A 43 13.26 -9.26 2.26
C VAL A 43 13.03 -7.87 1.65
N ALA A 44 13.93 -7.45 0.74
CA ALA A 44 13.55 -6.48 -0.27
C ALA A 44 12.81 -7.21 -1.39
N HIS A 45 11.81 -6.56 -1.98
CA HIS A 45 11.01 -7.15 -3.04
C HIS A 45 10.65 -6.15 -4.11
N ALA A 46 10.39 -6.64 -5.32
CA ALA A 46 9.90 -5.88 -6.45
C ALA A 46 9.12 -6.78 -7.40
N MET A 47 7.97 -6.33 -7.89
CA MET A 47 7.20 -7.09 -8.87
C MET A 47 7.74 -6.80 -10.28
N ARG A 48 7.94 -7.85 -11.06
CA ARG A 48 8.29 -7.79 -12.48
C ARG A 48 7.05 -7.53 -13.33
N ALA A 49 7.30 -7.12 -14.58
CA ALA A 49 6.23 -6.94 -15.57
C ALA A 49 5.45 -8.23 -15.91
N ASP A 50 6.06 -9.41 -15.67
CA ASP A 50 5.43 -10.72 -15.85
C ASP A 50 4.68 -11.25 -14.60
N GLY A 51 4.51 -10.41 -13.58
CA GLY A 51 3.81 -10.74 -12.33
C GLY A 51 4.64 -11.53 -11.32
N ARG A 52 5.83 -12.01 -11.67
CA ARG A 52 6.74 -12.65 -10.73
C ARG A 52 7.34 -11.65 -9.78
N ILE A 53 7.57 -12.05 -8.53
CA ILE A 53 8.11 -11.16 -7.49
C ILE A 53 9.57 -11.52 -7.27
N LEU A 54 10.45 -10.56 -7.54
CA LEU A 54 11.85 -10.65 -7.13
C LEU A 54 11.94 -10.40 -5.62
N VAL A 55 12.75 -11.21 -4.95
CA VAL A 55 13.07 -11.02 -3.53
C VAL A 55 14.56 -11.15 -3.30
N ALA A 56 15.10 -10.30 -2.43
CA ALA A 56 16.45 -10.44 -1.94
C ALA A 56 16.46 -10.46 -0.42
N ALA A 57 17.21 -11.39 0.15
CA ALA A 57 17.32 -11.59 1.60
C ALA A 57 18.70 -12.06 2.02
N CYS A 58 19.00 -11.85 3.31
CA CYS A 58 20.06 -12.53 4.04
C CYS A 58 19.38 -13.46 5.07
N PRO A 59 18.94 -14.67 4.68
CA PRO A 59 18.22 -15.54 5.59
C PRO A 59 19.12 -15.94 6.76
N PRO A 60 18.61 -15.99 8.02
CA PRO A 60 19.39 -16.42 9.17
C PRO A 60 19.95 -17.83 8.99
N GLU A 61 21.20 -18.05 9.39
CA GLU A 61 21.85 -19.36 9.30
C GLU A 61 21.01 -20.46 9.96
N GLY A 62 21.00 -21.63 9.37
CA GLY A 62 20.26 -22.79 9.87
C GLY A 62 18.76 -22.78 9.62
N THR A 63 18.22 -21.69 9.04
CA THR A 63 16.80 -21.65 8.65
C THR A 63 16.56 -22.41 7.34
N PRO A 64 15.31 -22.89 7.09
CA PRO A 64 14.97 -23.55 5.83
C PRO A 64 15.28 -22.70 4.59
N LEU A 65 15.10 -21.40 4.67
CA LEU A 65 15.40 -20.47 3.56
C LEU A 65 16.91 -20.33 3.30
N ALA A 66 17.74 -20.40 4.35
CA ALA A 66 19.19 -20.34 4.20
C ALA A 66 19.76 -21.62 3.59
N THR A 67 19.18 -22.78 3.95
CA THR A 67 19.66 -24.11 3.53
C THR A 67 19.02 -24.62 2.24
N ALA A 68 17.98 -23.96 1.76
CA ALA A 68 17.31 -24.33 0.51
C ALA A 68 18.29 -24.24 -0.68
N PRO A 69 18.44 -25.31 -1.49
CA PRO A 69 19.32 -25.30 -2.64
C PRO A 69 18.82 -24.33 -3.72
N ASP A 70 19.76 -23.80 -4.51
CA ASP A 70 19.41 -22.97 -5.67
C ASP A 70 18.72 -23.80 -6.75
N GLY A 71 17.82 -23.17 -7.49
CA GLY A 71 17.02 -23.82 -8.50
C GLY A 71 15.92 -24.74 -7.97
N VAL A 72 15.87 -24.99 -6.66
CA VAL A 72 14.84 -25.82 -6.03
C VAL A 72 13.71 -24.93 -5.50
N ALA A 73 12.49 -25.25 -5.89
CA ALA A 73 11.29 -24.55 -5.47
C ALA A 73 10.92 -24.87 -4.01
N VAL A 74 10.68 -23.86 -3.21
CA VAL A 74 10.26 -23.96 -1.81
C VAL A 74 8.93 -23.25 -1.63
N ASP A 75 7.95 -23.92 -1.02
CA ASP A 75 6.67 -23.28 -0.70
C ASP A 75 6.84 -22.24 0.41
N VAL A 76 6.46 -21.02 0.09
CA VAL A 76 6.61 -19.87 0.99
C VAL A 76 5.32 -19.08 1.14
N ARG A 77 5.23 -18.39 2.27
CA ARG A 77 4.31 -17.26 2.46
C ARG A 77 5.13 -15.98 2.43
N LEU A 78 4.72 -15.05 1.58
CA LEU A 78 5.20 -13.66 1.60
C LEU A 78 4.12 -12.79 2.23
N ASP A 79 4.51 -12.04 3.25
CA ASP A 79 3.69 -11.04 3.91
C ASP A 79 4.29 -9.66 3.63
N VAL A 80 3.50 -8.73 3.07
CA VAL A 80 3.92 -7.35 2.82
C VAL A 80 3.02 -6.41 3.59
N THR A 81 3.59 -5.58 4.46
CA THR A 81 2.84 -4.65 5.32
C THR A 81 3.23 -3.22 5.00
N LEU A 82 2.24 -2.37 4.78
CA LEU A 82 2.37 -0.94 4.61
C LEU A 82 1.78 -0.23 5.82
N ASP A 83 2.61 0.49 6.55
CA ASP A 83 2.16 1.38 7.61
C ASP A 83 1.94 2.80 7.05
N ALA A 84 0.96 3.51 7.60
CA ALA A 84 0.70 4.91 7.25
C ALA A 84 1.87 5.80 7.67
N ALA A 85 2.11 6.88 6.91
CA ALA A 85 3.15 7.85 7.21
C ALA A 85 2.72 8.87 8.30
N GLU A 86 1.99 8.41 9.31
CA GLU A 86 1.46 9.27 10.38
C GLU A 86 2.45 9.32 11.56
N PRO A 87 3.01 10.50 11.91
CA PRO A 87 4.00 10.61 12.97
C PRO A 87 3.46 10.21 14.34
N GLY A 88 4.23 9.40 15.06
CA GLY A 88 3.95 9.04 16.47
C GLY A 88 2.84 8.01 16.67
N VAL A 89 2.22 7.51 15.60
CA VAL A 89 1.19 6.46 15.66
C VAL A 89 1.45 5.42 14.59
N ARG A 90 1.47 4.15 14.98
CA ARG A 90 1.56 3.07 14.01
C ARG A 90 0.16 2.67 13.56
N ILE A 91 -0.16 2.91 12.30
CA ILE A 91 -1.42 2.51 11.67
C ILE A 91 -1.06 1.66 10.45
N THR A 92 -1.46 0.40 10.43
CA THR A 92 -1.30 -0.43 9.24
C THR A 92 -2.36 -0.05 8.21
N ALA A 93 -1.91 0.51 7.10
CA ALA A 93 -2.78 0.92 6.00
C ALA A 93 -3.27 -0.30 5.20
N ALA A 94 -2.36 -1.24 4.93
CA ALA A 94 -2.69 -2.47 4.22
C ALA A 94 -1.68 -3.59 4.51
N THR A 95 -2.11 -4.84 4.36
CA THR A 95 -1.25 -6.02 4.37
C THR A 95 -1.62 -6.94 3.21
N ALA A 96 -0.65 -7.33 2.40
CA ALA A 96 -0.82 -8.36 1.38
C ALA A 96 -0.21 -9.67 1.87
N HIS A 97 -0.95 -10.75 1.73
CA HIS A 97 -0.52 -12.12 2.00
C HIS A 97 -0.60 -12.93 0.72
N LEU A 98 0.46 -13.62 0.39
CA LEU A 98 0.45 -14.56 -0.72
C LEU A 98 1.17 -15.86 -0.36
N LEU A 99 0.64 -16.94 -0.89
CA LEU A 99 1.28 -18.24 -0.90
C LEU A 99 1.84 -18.48 -2.29
N GLY A 100 3.09 -18.91 -2.35
CA GLY A 100 3.78 -19.09 -3.62
C GLY A 100 4.96 -20.04 -3.50
N SER A 101 5.68 -20.14 -4.59
CA SER A 101 6.89 -20.94 -4.69
C SER A 101 8.09 -20.03 -4.90
N LEU A 102 9.04 -20.08 -3.97
CA LEU A 102 10.32 -19.36 -4.04
C LEU A 102 11.38 -20.26 -4.64
N THR A 103 12.07 -19.75 -5.64
CA THR A 103 13.28 -20.38 -6.20
C THR A 103 14.45 -19.42 -6.07
N TRP A 104 15.50 -19.82 -5.37
CA TRP A 104 16.74 -19.07 -5.30
C TRP A 104 17.54 -19.17 -6.60
N ILE A 105 18.22 -18.10 -6.99
CA ILE A 105 18.97 -17.95 -8.24
C ILE A 105 20.42 -17.65 -7.93
N GLU A 106 21.34 -18.38 -8.53
CA GLU A 106 22.79 -18.14 -8.44
C GLU A 106 23.48 -17.98 -9.81
N GLY A 107 24.76 -17.60 -9.75
CA GLY A 107 25.64 -17.54 -10.90
C GLY A 107 25.27 -16.49 -11.94
N GLU A 108 25.43 -16.85 -13.21
CA GLU A 108 25.15 -15.97 -14.35
C GLU A 108 23.67 -15.59 -14.44
N ASP A 109 22.77 -16.52 -14.07
CA ASP A 109 21.30 -16.28 -14.08
C ASP A 109 20.90 -15.16 -13.14
N ARG A 110 21.60 -14.99 -12.01
CA ARG A 110 21.40 -13.87 -11.10
C ARG A 110 21.72 -12.53 -11.76
N SER A 111 22.86 -12.43 -12.42
CA SER A 111 23.29 -11.22 -13.11
C SER A 111 22.35 -10.87 -14.27
N LEU A 112 21.94 -11.88 -15.06
CA LEU A 112 21.00 -11.73 -16.16
C LEU A 112 19.60 -11.31 -15.65
N THR A 113 19.14 -11.92 -14.56
CA THR A 113 17.84 -11.59 -13.95
C THR A 113 17.82 -10.14 -13.46
N LEU A 114 18.85 -9.69 -12.78
CA LEU A 114 18.96 -8.31 -12.30
C LEU A 114 19.08 -7.30 -13.45
N ALA A 115 19.83 -7.64 -14.51
CA ALA A 115 20.00 -6.78 -15.67
C ALA A 115 18.73 -6.67 -16.53
N SER A 116 17.99 -7.77 -16.67
CA SER A 116 16.76 -7.82 -17.48
C SER A 116 15.51 -7.32 -16.71
N SER A 117 15.59 -7.22 -15.39
CA SER A 117 14.45 -6.78 -14.59
C SER A 117 14.28 -5.27 -14.73
N ARG A 118 13.14 -4.89 -15.31
CA ARG A 118 12.63 -3.52 -15.22
C ARG A 118 11.65 -3.46 -14.08
N ALA A 119 11.75 -2.43 -13.24
CA ALA A 119 10.71 -2.14 -12.26
C ALA A 119 9.39 -1.97 -13.02
N SER A 120 8.33 -2.53 -12.49
CA SER A 120 7.01 -2.04 -12.83
C SER A 120 7.04 -0.54 -12.51
N ALA A 121 6.45 0.32 -13.35
CA ALA A 121 6.56 1.77 -13.30
C ALA A 121 6.11 2.45 -11.97
N CYS A 122 5.99 1.69 -10.90
CA CYS A 122 5.64 2.18 -9.58
C CYS A 122 6.91 2.51 -8.78
N HIS A 123 7.22 3.79 -8.66
CA HIS A 123 8.28 4.31 -7.78
C HIS A 123 7.75 4.51 -6.35
N CYS A 124 7.21 3.48 -5.74
CA CYS A 124 6.49 3.58 -4.47
C CYS A 124 7.32 3.32 -3.21
N ALA A 125 8.65 3.39 -3.27
CA ALA A 125 9.48 3.19 -2.07
C ALA A 125 9.38 4.39 -1.12
N ILE A 126 9.05 4.15 0.15
CA ILE A 126 8.90 5.21 1.18
C ILE A 126 10.20 5.97 1.46
N VAL A 127 11.35 5.49 0.97
CA VAL A 127 12.69 6.04 1.25
C VAL A 127 13.36 6.63 0.00
N GLY A 128 12.63 6.78 -1.11
CA GLY A 128 13.19 7.36 -2.35
C GLY A 128 14.09 6.41 -3.15
N GLU A 129 14.21 5.16 -2.75
CA GLU A 129 15.01 4.14 -3.42
C GLU A 129 14.15 3.33 -4.39
N ASP A 130 14.65 3.10 -5.60
CA ASP A 130 14.04 2.14 -6.52
C ASP A 130 14.01 0.74 -5.84
N PRO A 131 12.83 0.09 -5.71
CA PRO A 131 12.73 -1.24 -5.12
C PRO A 131 13.69 -2.26 -5.74
N LEU A 132 13.96 -2.17 -7.05
CA LEU A 132 14.95 -3.01 -7.72
C LEU A 132 16.39 -2.69 -7.30
N GLU A 133 16.72 -1.44 -7.03
CA GLU A 133 18.04 -1.09 -6.49
C GLU A 133 18.22 -1.68 -5.12
N ARG A 134 17.19 -1.62 -4.27
CA ARG A 134 17.22 -2.26 -2.95
C ARG A 134 17.37 -3.77 -3.04
N VAL A 135 16.66 -4.42 -3.97
CA VAL A 135 16.84 -5.85 -4.26
C VAL A 135 18.27 -6.14 -4.71
N ARG A 136 18.85 -5.33 -5.61
CA ARG A 136 20.24 -5.48 -6.09
C ARG A 136 21.25 -5.35 -4.96
N GLU A 137 21.09 -4.32 -4.13
CA GLU A 137 21.97 -4.04 -2.99
C GLU A 137 22.03 -5.24 -2.04
N ILE A 138 20.88 -5.71 -1.55
CA ILE A 138 20.82 -6.84 -0.63
C ILE A 138 21.32 -8.13 -1.30
N ALA A 139 20.90 -8.38 -2.54
CA ALA A 139 21.36 -9.53 -3.27
C ALA A 139 22.88 -9.54 -3.46
N SER A 140 23.52 -8.41 -3.63
CA SER A 140 24.98 -8.28 -3.84
C SER A 140 25.77 -8.24 -2.54
N GLY A 141 25.13 -8.08 -1.39
CA GLY A 141 25.75 -8.02 -0.08
C GLY A 141 26.23 -9.39 0.44
N PRO A 142 27.04 -9.41 1.51
CA PRO A 142 27.48 -10.64 2.15
C PRO A 142 26.30 -11.48 2.64
N GLY A 143 26.26 -12.76 2.26
CA GLY A 143 25.16 -13.69 2.58
C GLY A 143 23.84 -13.38 1.87
N GLY A 144 23.85 -12.40 0.97
CA GLY A 144 22.67 -12.02 0.20
C GLY A 144 22.29 -13.07 -0.86
N ARG A 145 21.04 -13.45 -0.91
CA ARG A 145 20.46 -14.34 -1.91
C ARG A 145 19.40 -13.60 -2.74
N LEU A 146 19.35 -13.90 -4.02
CA LEU A 146 18.29 -13.44 -4.94
C LEU A 146 17.34 -14.61 -5.20
N GLY A 147 16.04 -14.36 -5.19
CA GLY A 147 15.04 -15.35 -5.54
C GLY A 147 13.89 -14.78 -6.33
N ILE A 148 13.11 -15.66 -6.91
CA ILE A 148 11.84 -15.36 -7.58
C ILE A 148 10.72 -16.09 -6.85
N ILE A 149 9.68 -15.36 -6.48
CA ILE A 149 8.43 -15.94 -6.01
C ILE A 149 7.42 -15.90 -7.16
N THR A 150 6.82 -17.07 -7.42
CA THR A 150 5.67 -17.24 -8.31
C THR A 150 4.44 -17.50 -7.46
N CYS A 151 3.37 -16.77 -7.70
CA CYS A 151 2.08 -16.98 -7.04
C CYS A 151 0.96 -16.69 -8.03
N GLU A 152 -0.22 -17.23 -7.77
CA GLU A 152 -1.40 -17.01 -8.60
C GLU A 152 -2.33 -15.94 -8.01
N ARG A 153 -2.34 -15.84 -6.68
CA ARG A 153 -3.32 -15.04 -5.96
C ARG A 153 -2.74 -14.32 -4.76
N VAL A 154 -3.27 -13.13 -4.51
CA VAL A 154 -2.93 -12.27 -3.37
C VAL A 154 -4.18 -12.03 -2.53
N MET A 155 -4.07 -12.20 -1.23
CA MET A 155 -5.07 -11.76 -0.27
C MET A 155 -4.65 -10.41 0.29
N LEU A 156 -5.48 -9.41 0.12
CA LEU A 156 -5.27 -8.06 0.63
C LEU A 156 -6.18 -7.80 1.82
N HIS A 157 -5.59 -7.36 2.91
CA HIS A 157 -6.29 -6.76 4.05
C HIS A 157 -5.99 -5.27 4.04
N CYS A 158 -7.01 -4.45 3.89
CA CYS A 158 -6.90 -3.00 3.92
C CYS A 158 -8.10 -2.39 4.65
N VAL A 159 -8.13 -1.09 4.76
CA VAL A 159 -9.22 -0.37 5.44
C VAL A 159 -10.61 -0.61 4.84
N SER A 160 -10.68 -0.98 3.57
CA SER A 160 -11.94 -1.31 2.88
C SER A 160 -12.39 -2.76 3.11
N GLY A 161 -11.61 -3.55 3.84
CA GLY A 161 -11.91 -4.95 4.15
C GLY A 161 -10.86 -5.92 3.63
N VAL A 162 -11.30 -7.18 3.44
CA VAL A 162 -10.47 -8.27 2.92
C VAL A 162 -10.92 -8.59 1.52
N SER A 163 -9.98 -8.67 0.60
CA SER A 163 -10.23 -9.05 -0.80
C SER A 163 -9.16 -10.01 -1.32
N SER A 164 -9.50 -10.77 -2.34
CA SER A 164 -8.57 -11.67 -3.03
C SER A 164 -8.52 -11.29 -4.49
N HIS A 165 -7.32 -11.22 -5.06
CA HIS A 165 -7.06 -10.81 -6.43
C HIS A 165 -6.12 -11.80 -7.10
N ASP A 166 -6.38 -12.13 -8.35
CA ASP A 166 -5.45 -12.87 -9.17
C ASP A 166 -4.31 -11.94 -9.63
N ILE A 167 -3.10 -12.48 -9.77
CA ILE A 167 -1.94 -11.68 -10.21
C ILE A 167 -2.19 -11.04 -11.57
N GLU A 168 -2.84 -11.76 -12.49
CA GLU A 168 -3.20 -11.25 -13.81
C GLU A 168 -4.10 -10.00 -13.71
N GLU A 169 -5.12 -10.04 -12.84
CA GLU A 169 -6.00 -8.89 -12.59
C GLU A 169 -5.25 -7.67 -12.04
N ILE A 170 -4.20 -7.90 -11.24
CA ILE A 170 -3.35 -6.83 -10.71
C ILE A 170 -2.47 -6.23 -11.80
N LEU A 171 -1.99 -7.03 -12.74
CA LEU A 171 -1.18 -6.58 -13.87
C LEU A 171 -2.00 -5.80 -14.89
N ASP A 172 -3.25 -6.19 -15.10
CA ASP A 172 -4.14 -5.60 -16.11
C ASP A 172 -4.70 -4.22 -15.72
N ILE A 173 -4.43 -3.72 -14.52
CA ILE A 173 -4.90 -2.39 -14.07
C ILE A 173 -4.49 -1.29 -15.05
N ASP A 174 -3.27 -1.34 -15.60
CA ASP A 174 -2.78 -0.33 -16.53
C ASP A 174 -3.44 -0.44 -17.92
N SER A 175 -3.88 -1.65 -18.32
CA SER A 175 -4.56 -1.87 -19.58
C SER A 175 -6.04 -1.44 -19.53
N ALA A 176 -6.69 -1.59 -18.39
CA ALA A 176 -8.07 -1.17 -18.19
C ALA A 176 -8.21 0.36 -18.10
N ASP A 177 -7.19 1.04 -17.58
CA ASP A 177 -7.10 2.51 -17.53
C ASP A 177 -6.53 3.12 -18.83
N ALA A 178 -6.29 2.35 -19.89
CA ALA A 178 -5.72 2.82 -21.16
C ALA A 178 -6.58 3.88 -21.90
N GLY A 179 -7.79 4.16 -21.42
CA GLY A 179 -8.62 5.31 -21.83
C GLY A 179 -8.63 6.47 -20.83
N ALA A 180 -8.12 6.28 -19.63
CA ALA A 180 -7.85 7.30 -18.61
C ALA A 180 -6.33 7.51 -18.56
N ALA A 181 -5.88 8.67 -18.09
CA ALA A 181 -4.46 9.00 -17.94
C ALA A 181 -3.68 7.82 -17.31
N PRO A 182 -2.42 7.56 -17.76
CA PRO A 182 -1.61 6.43 -17.29
C PRO A 182 -1.65 6.39 -15.76
N SER A 183 -1.69 5.19 -15.18
CA SER A 183 -1.77 5.03 -13.72
C SER A 183 -0.65 5.85 -13.09
N ILE A 184 -1.04 6.98 -12.47
CA ILE A 184 -0.09 7.95 -11.92
C ILE A 184 0.47 7.32 -10.67
N SER A 185 1.70 6.85 -10.79
CA SER A 185 2.47 6.35 -9.67
C SER A 185 3.32 7.49 -9.12
N TRP A 186 3.01 7.92 -7.92
CA TRP A 186 3.79 8.93 -7.23
C TRP A 186 5.08 8.34 -6.67
N SER A 187 6.17 9.09 -6.78
CA SER A 187 7.42 8.78 -6.10
C SER A 187 7.22 8.82 -4.57
N PRO A 188 8.08 8.21 -3.79
CA PRO A 188 8.01 8.25 -2.33
C PRO A 188 8.02 9.66 -1.76
N GLN A 189 8.82 10.54 -2.36
CA GLN A 189 8.87 11.94 -1.95
C GLN A 189 7.53 12.65 -2.22
N GLU A 190 6.89 12.34 -3.35
CA GLU A 190 5.55 12.85 -3.67
C GLU A 190 4.49 12.31 -2.70
N ILE A 191 4.57 11.04 -2.33
CA ILE A 191 3.67 10.43 -1.32
C ILE A 191 3.84 11.11 0.04
N MET A 192 5.08 11.35 0.48
CA MET A 192 5.34 12.08 1.72
C MET A 192 4.80 13.51 1.65
N GLY A 193 5.05 14.23 0.55
CA GLY A 193 4.48 15.56 0.33
C GLY A 193 2.95 15.56 0.31
N ALA A 194 2.32 14.52 -0.24
CA ALA A 194 0.87 14.35 -0.21
C ALA A 194 0.35 14.15 1.23
N HIS A 195 1.01 13.33 2.06
CA HIS A 195 0.66 13.18 3.47
C HIS A 195 0.83 14.49 4.25
N GLU A 196 1.89 15.23 4.01
CA GLU A 196 2.10 16.56 4.60
C GLU A 196 0.99 17.53 4.18
N ALA A 197 0.59 17.53 2.90
CA ALA A 197 -0.51 18.35 2.39
C ALA A 197 -1.85 17.98 3.04
N VAL A 198 -2.14 16.69 3.26
CA VAL A 198 -3.32 16.25 4.03
C VAL A 198 -3.27 16.83 5.44
N SER A 199 -2.13 16.71 6.12
CA SER A 199 -1.96 17.21 7.49
C SER A 199 -2.10 18.74 7.59
N ALA A 200 -1.69 19.48 6.56
CA ALA A 200 -1.77 20.94 6.48
C ALA A 200 -3.21 21.47 6.43
N VAL A 201 -4.18 20.68 5.98
CA VAL A 201 -5.63 21.04 6.02
C VAL A 201 -6.11 21.27 7.46
N GLY A 202 -5.43 20.66 8.43
CA GLY A 202 -5.69 20.80 9.86
C GLY A 202 -6.88 19.99 10.36
N GLN A 203 -6.90 19.75 11.67
CA GLN A 203 -7.88 18.84 12.31
C GLN A 203 -9.34 19.29 12.10
N LEU A 204 -9.60 20.59 12.08
CA LEU A 204 -10.97 21.11 11.88
C LEU A 204 -11.48 20.79 10.49
N GLY A 205 -10.65 21.04 9.46
CA GLY A 205 -11.00 20.77 8.07
C GLY A 205 -11.16 19.28 7.81
N LEU A 206 -10.22 18.45 8.27
CA LEU A 206 -10.29 17.00 8.10
C LEU A 206 -11.52 16.39 8.78
N ARG A 207 -11.89 16.84 9.98
CA ARG A 207 -13.12 16.40 10.66
C ARG A 207 -14.39 16.82 9.89
N ALA A 208 -14.42 18.04 9.40
CA ALA A 208 -15.56 18.50 8.61
C ALA A 208 -15.74 17.65 7.34
N VAL A 209 -14.64 17.33 6.65
CA VAL A 209 -14.66 16.43 5.48
C VAL A 209 -15.16 15.03 5.86
N CYS A 210 -14.69 14.45 6.96
CA CYS A 210 -15.15 13.14 7.43
C CYS A 210 -16.65 13.13 7.72
N GLU A 211 -17.18 14.14 8.42
CA GLU A 211 -18.60 14.27 8.72
C GLU A 211 -19.42 14.43 7.43
N ALA A 212 -18.98 15.27 6.50
CA ALA A 212 -19.66 15.49 5.23
C ALA A 212 -19.71 14.22 4.36
N VAL A 213 -18.67 13.38 4.38
CA VAL A 213 -18.71 12.07 3.72
C VAL A 213 -19.69 11.13 4.42
N ARG A 214 -19.69 11.07 5.76
CA ARG A 214 -20.65 10.24 6.52
C ARG A 214 -22.11 10.62 6.23
N GLU A 215 -22.37 11.88 5.96
CA GLU A 215 -23.70 12.43 5.64
C GLU A 215 -24.04 12.35 4.14
N GLY A 216 -23.13 11.84 3.31
CA GLY A 216 -23.32 11.75 1.85
C GLY A 216 -23.28 13.10 1.13
N GLN A 217 -22.72 14.13 1.76
CA GLN A 217 -22.61 15.49 1.19
C GLN A 217 -21.35 15.65 0.32
N LEU A 218 -20.28 14.90 0.64
CA LEU A 218 -19.06 14.80 -0.14
C LEU A 218 -18.90 13.41 -0.73
N PRO A 219 -18.19 13.29 -1.87
CA PRO A 219 -17.93 12.00 -2.49
C PRO A 219 -16.99 11.15 -1.62
N GLY A 220 -17.37 9.90 -1.38
CA GLY A 220 -16.63 8.98 -0.55
C GLY A 220 -17.52 7.92 0.09
N TRP A 221 -16.93 7.11 0.96
CA TRP A 221 -17.68 6.08 1.71
C TRP A 221 -17.00 5.74 3.03
N VAL A 222 -17.80 5.29 4.00
CA VAL A 222 -17.30 4.74 5.27
C VAL A 222 -16.88 3.29 5.04
N CYS A 223 -15.60 3.00 5.32
CA CYS A 223 -15.03 1.65 5.22
C CYS A 223 -15.35 0.82 6.47
N SER A 224 -15.18 1.42 7.64
CA SER A 224 -15.44 0.77 8.92
C SER A 224 -15.78 1.78 9.99
N SER A 225 -16.58 1.34 10.95
CA SER A 225 -16.86 2.05 12.17
C SER A 225 -16.88 1.06 13.33
N ARG A 226 -16.18 1.39 14.42
CA ARG A 226 -16.06 0.53 15.59
C ARG A 226 -15.94 1.36 16.87
N PRO A 227 -16.37 0.82 18.03
CA PRO A 227 -16.15 1.51 19.30
C PRO A 227 -14.68 1.81 19.56
N ALA A 228 -14.37 2.95 20.16
CA ALA A 228 -13.02 3.39 20.50
C ALA A 228 -12.44 2.69 21.75
N VAL A 229 -12.72 1.39 21.90
CA VAL A 229 -12.24 0.60 23.05
C VAL A 229 -10.74 0.39 22.94
N GLY A 230 -10.01 0.76 24.00
CA GLY A 230 -8.55 0.58 24.07
C GLY A 230 -7.73 1.63 23.30
N VAL A 231 -8.39 2.63 22.71
CA VAL A 231 -7.69 3.76 22.08
C VAL A 231 -7.13 4.70 23.16
N CYS A 232 -5.86 5.07 22.99
CA CYS A 232 -5.22 6.00 23.89
C CYS A 232 -5.97 7.36 23.87
N PRO A 233 -6.32 7.95 25.03
CA PRO A 233 -7.03 9.25 25.09
C PRO A 233 -6.31 10.38 24.35
N THR A 234 -4.99 10.33 24.19
CA THR A 234 -4.21 11.33 23.45
C THR A 234 -4.53 11.36 21.95
N LEU A 235 -5.19 10.33 21.45
CA LEU A 235 -5.64 10.21 20.05
C LEU A 235 -7.10 10.63 19.86
N TRP A 236 -7.84 10.89 20.94
CA TRP A 236 -9.21 11.34 20.83
C TRP A 236 -9.31 12.68 20.10
N ASP A 237 -10.37 12.83 19.35
CA ASP A 237 -10.61 14.00 18.50
C ASP A 237 -9.55 14.26 17.43
N ARG A 238 -8.81 13.21 17.04
CA ARG A 238 -7.86 13.28 15.92
C ARG A 238 -8.40 12.62 14.66
N THR A 239 -8.08 13.25 13.54
CA THR A 239 -8.25 12.69 12.21
C THR A 239 -6.87 12.53 11.58
N MET A 240 -6.54 11.32 11.15
CA MET A 240 -5.22 10.93 10.65
C MET A 240 -5.32 10.45 9.21
N CYS A 241 -4.28 10.69 8.42
CA CYS A 241 -4.15 10.17 7.07
C CYS A 241 -3.62 8.74 7.13
N VAL A 242 -4.41 7.77 6.69
CA VAL A 242 -3.99 6.37 6.59
C VAL A 242 -3.29 6.10 5.26
N ASP A 243 -3.82 6.65 4.18
CA ASP A 243 -3.27 6.50 2.83
C ASP A 243 -3.80 7.59 1.91
N VAL A 244 -3.02 7.95 0.91
CA VAL A 244 -3.38 8.93 -0.12
C VAL A 244 -2.86 8.47 -1.48
N ASP A 245 -3.71 8.59 -2.51
CA ASP A 245 -3.39 8.31 -3.90
C ASP A 245 -4.03 9.35 -4.83
N ALA A 246 -3.82 9.21 -6.13
CA ALA A 246 -4.37 10.13 -7.14
C ALA A 246 -5.91 10.19 -7.17
N HIS A 247 -6.61 9.23 -6.56
CA HIS A 247 -8.07 9.12 -6.59
C HIS A 247 -8.75 9.61 -5.32
N GLY A 248 -7.99 9.74 -4.20
CA GLY A 248 -8.56 10.16 -2.93
C GLY A 248 -7.68 9.91 -1.74
N VAL A 249 -8.19 10.23 -0.58
CA VAL A 249 -7.51 10.05 0.70
C VAL A 249 -8.31 9.11 1.60
N THR A 250 -7.61 8.23 2.30
CA THR A 250 -8.16 7.42 3.38
C THR A 250 -7.88 8.10 4.70
N LEU A 251 -8.92 8.43 5.43
CA LEU A 251 -8.85 9.08 6.74
C LEU A 251 -9.36 8.15 7.84
N MET A 252 -8.71 8.21 8.99
CA MET A 252 -9.17 7.60 10.24
C MET A 252 -9.52 8.71 11.22
N SER A 253 -10.79 8.81 11.58
CA SER A 253 -11.29 9.76 12.56
C SER A 253 -11.56 9.03 13.89
N ILE A 254 -11.00 9.53 14.97
CA ILE A 254 -11.15 8.99 16.33
C ILE A 254 -11.92 10.00 17.15
N THR A 255 -13.07 9.60 17.67
CA THR A 255 -13.80 10.32 18.71
C THR A 255 -13.63 9.60 20.05
N GLY A 256 -14.15 10.16 21.14
CA GLY A 256 -14.16 9.46 22.45
C GLY A 256 -14.97 8.16 22.43
N GLU A 257 -15.87 7.99 21.46
CA GLU A 257 -16.80 6.86 21.39
C GLU A 257 -16.47 5.89 20.24
N GLU A 258 -15.95 6.40 19.11
CA GLU A 258 -15.87 5.64 17.86
C GLU A 258 -14.57 5.91 17.11
N VAL A 259 -14.07 4.87 16.43
CA VAL A 259 -13.02 4.96 15.38
C VAL A 259 -13.69 4.68 14.05
N THR A 260 -13.73 5.69 13.19
CA THR A 260 -14.29 5.58 11.85
C THR A 260 -13.18 5.70 10.82
N THR A 261 -13.09 4.76 9.89
CA THR A 261 -12.21 4.84 8.72
C THR A 261 -13.05 5.03 7.48
N LEU A 262 -12.69 6.00 6.65
CA LEU A 262 -13.43 6.34 5.44
C LEU A 262 -12.49 6.76 4.31
N VAL A 263 -12.98 6.63 3.10
CA VAL A 263 -12.33 7.16 1.90
C VAL A 263 -13.06 8.41 1.45
N VAL A 264 -12.32 9.45 1.18
CA VAL A 264 -12.76 10.68 0.52
C VAL A 264 -12.27 10.62 -0.92
N SER A 265 -13.17 10.67 -1.89
CA SER A 265 -12.81 10.64 -3.31
C SER A 265 -12.57 12.06 -3.82
N PHE A 266 -11.52 12.24 -4.63
CA PHE A 266 -11.34 13.49 -5.39
C PHE A 266 -12.33 13.53 -6.55
N ALA A 267 -12.71 14.74 -6.97
CA ALA A 267 -13.66 14.95 -8.06
C ALA A 267 -13.11 14.47 -9.42
N GLN A 268 -11.79 14.44 -9.54
CA GLN A 268 -11.05 13.94 -10.70
C GLN A 268 -9.78 13.25 -10.22
N VAL A 269 -9.20 12.41 -11.09
CA VAL A 269 -7.88 11.81 -10.83
C VAL A 269 -6.84 12.93 -10.89
N LEU A 270 -6.04 13.05 -9.83
CA LEU A 270 -5.00 14.08 -9.72
C LEU A 270 -3.80 13.71 -10.59
N ALA A 271 -3.26 14.68 -11.31
CA ALA A 271 -2.10 14.48 -12.17
C ALA A 271 -0.77 14.37 -11.37
N GLY A 272 -0.73 14.90 -10.16
CA GLY A 272 0.44 14.83 -9.28
C GLY A 272 0.09 15.06 -7.81
N ALA A 273 0.98 14.64 -6.93
CA ALA A 273 0.81 14.75 -5.48
C ALA A 273 0.66 16.20 -4.98
N GLY A 274 1.22 17.17 -5.70
CA GLY A 274 1.08 18.60 -5.40
C GLY A 274 -0.36 19.13 -5.48
N GLU A 275 -1.27 18.40 -6.15
CA GLU A 275 -2.68 18.76 -6.26
C GLU A 275 -3.53 18.31 -5.06
N VAL A 276 -2.98 17.46 -4.17
CA VAL A 276 -3.71 16.91 -3.00
C VAL A 276 -4.16 18.01 -2.05
N GLY A 277 -3.27 18.95 -1.70
CA GLY A 277 -3.61 20.07 -0.82
C GLY A 277 -4.78 20.90 -1.34
N PRO A 278 -4.68 21.47 -2.55
CA PRO A 278 -5.78 22.25 -3.16
C PRO A 278 -7.09 21.45 -3.26
N ALA A 279 -7.04 20.17 -3.63
CA ALA A 279 -8.23 19.33 -3.74
C ALA A 279 -8.92 19.14 -2.38
N LEU A 280 -8.14 18.86 -1.32
CA LEU A 280 -8.68 18.71 0.04
C LEU A 280 -9.16 20.02 0.64
N GLU A 281 -8.47 21.14 0.43
CA GLU A 281 -8.91 22.46 0.86
C GLU A 281 -10.26 22.83 0.22
N GLN A 282 -10.44 22.50 -1.05
CA GLN A 282 -11.72 22.68 -1.73
C GLN A 282 -12.84 21.86 -1.05
N LEU A 283 -12.60 20.59 -0.76
CA LEU A 283 -13.56 19.71 -0.07
C LEU A 283 -13.84 20.23 1.35
N ALA A 284 -12.82 20.65 2.09
CA ALA A 284 -12.97 21.21 3.43
C ALA A 284 -13.79 22.54 3.40
N SER A 285 -13.57 23.39 2.40
CA SER A 285 -14.33 24.63 2.24
C SER A 285 -15.81 24.39 1.91
N GLN A 286 -16.15 23.28 1.27
CA GLN A 286 -17.53 22.86 1.03
C GLN A 286 -18.20 22.29 2.29
N ALA A 287 -17.44 21.60 3.13
CA ALA A 287 -17.95 20.96 4.35
C ALA A 287 -18.13 21.93 5.53
N LEU A 288 -17.24 22.90 5.72
CA LEU A 288 -17.21 23.79 6.88
C LEU A 288 -18.47 24.68 7.04
N PRO A 289 -19.02 25.34 6.00
CA PRO A 289 -20.22 26.18 6.14
C PRO A 289 -21.43 25.40 6.65
N GLN A 290 -21.57 24.14 6.24
CA GLN A 290 -22.68 23.28 6.64
C GLN A 290 -22.60 22.89 8.12
N ARG A 291 -21.39 22.75 8.66
CA ARG A 291 -21.16 22.48 10.08
C ARG A 291 -21.46 23.69 10.97
N LEU A 292 -21.10 24.90 10.53
CA LEU A 292 -21.35 26.13 11.28
C LEU A 292 -22.83 26.55 11.28
N ALA A 293 -23.62 26.04 10.33
CA ALA A 293 -25.06 26.31 10.21
C ALA A 293 -25.94 25.36 11.08
N ARG A 294 -25.34 24.38 11.72
CA ARG A 294 -26.08 23.46 12.62
C ARG A 294 -26.06 24.00 14.05
N PRO A 295 -27.26 24.12 14.68
CA PRO A 295 -27.39 24.55 16.07
C PRO A 295 -26.82 23.54 17.07
#